data_3f98ff8dea5fff66f36adde5700f585a
#
_entry.id   3f98ff8dea5fff66f36adde5700f585a
#
_cell.length_a   1.000
_cell.length_b   1.000
_cell.length_c   1.000
_cell.angle_alpha   90.00
_cell.angle_beta   90.00
_cell.angle_gamma   90.00
#
_symmetry.space_group_name_H-M   'P 1'
#
loop_
_entity.id
_entity.type
_entity.pdbx_description
1 polymer ?
#
loop_
_entity_poly.entity_id
_entity_poly.type
_entity_poly.pdbx_seq_one_letter_code
_entity_poly.pdbx_strand_id
1 'polypeptide(L)'
;YTQIADAVAFTVVDPPSVTTSRAKFAAGSPITVNFNAGPGNPTDWVGLYRPDMTPGDVGSLKWAYVSGTQTAGDGLTDGSVTLEGLDAGDYFAIFFTSDGYTQLAKTSFSVVSEDGIFYAENFDSLELGPFVSDSESGGDGTDWTATGPEGWVIALGDDHGPTADGDDVVEFDGWTFLDPASWTATAGQGRAGFTKGTGVIAVGDSDEYDDKVDAKFNSSLSTPAIDISGAAAGSLILTYDSSWRQEPQNGKVTVAFDGGAAVT
;
A
#
# COMPACT_ATOMS: atom_id res chain seq x y z
N TYR A 1 -37.34 -2.14 -45.22
CA TYR A 1 -36.71 -3.22 -44.44
C TYR A 1 -37.77 -3.80 -43.51
N THR A 2 -37.99 -5.08 -43.55
CA THR A 2 -38.93 -5.77 -42.66
C THR A 2 -38.09 -6.44 -41.56
N GLN A 3 -38.34 -6.06 -40.29
CA GLN A 3 -37.73 -6.75 -39.14
C GLN A 3 -38.36 -8.15 -39.06
N ILE A 4 -37.56 -9.19 -39.09
CA ILE A 4 -37.99 -10.59 -39.09
C ILE A 4 -37.88 -11.27 -37.71
N ALA A 5 -37.33 -10.54 -36.72
CA ALA A 5 -37.28 -10.98 -35.33
C ALA A 5 -37.31 -9.75 -34.40
N ASP A 6 -37.78 -9.94 -33.19
CA ASP A 6 -37.74 -8.93 -32.15
C ASP A 6 -36.32 -8.64 -31.70
N ALA A 7 -36.04 -7.37 -31.31
CA ALA A 7 -34.79 -7.02 -30.76
C ALA A 7 -34.60 -7.68 -29.37
N VAL A 8 -33.48 -8.36 -29.16
CA VAL A 8 -33.10 -8.92 -27.86
C VAL A 8 -32.09 -7.98 -27.23
N ALA A 9 -32.44 -7.46 -26.06
CA ALA A 9 -31.51 -6.70 -25.25
C ALA A 9 -30.50 -7.67 -24.57
N PHE A 10 -29.24 -7.33 -24.59
CA PHE A 10 -28.21 -8.02 -23.84
C PHE A 10 -27.35 -7.00 -23.05
N THR A 11 -26.83 -7.43 -21.91
CA THR A 11 -25.92 -6.64 -21.12
C THR A 11 -24.54 -7.25 -21.25
N VAL A 12 -23.54 -6.43 -21.52
CA VAL A 12 -22.12 -6.81 -21.43
C VAL A 12 -21.68 -6.51 -20.00
N VAL A 13 -21.20 -7.53 -19.33
CA VAL A 13 -20.63 -7.41 -17.99
C VAL A 13 -19.13 -7.73 -18.05
N ASP A 14 -18.36 -7.11 -17.18
CA ASP A 14 -16.93 -7.42 -17.06
C ASP A 14 -16.76 -8.88 -16.61
N PRO A 15 -15.79 -9.60 -17.17
CA PRO A 15 -15.50 -10.94 -16.71
C PRO A 15 -14.92 -10.92 -15.30
N PRO A 16 -15.15 -11.96 -14.48
CA PRO A 16 -14.52 -12.11 -13.20
C PRO A 16 -12.98 -11.99 -13.32
N SER A 17 -12.37 -11.26 -12.38
CA SER A 17 -10.94 -11.09 -12.34
C SER A 17 -10.39 -11.25 -10.93
N VAL A 18 -9.12 -11.61 -10.83
CA VAL A 18 -8.38 -11.72 -9.57
C VAL A 18 -6.97 -11.16 -9.76
N THR A 19 -6.52 -10.39 -8.79
CA THR A 19 -5.16 -9.85 -8.74
C THR A 19 -4.63 -9.95 -7.32
N THR A 20 -3.32 -9.95 -7.15
CA THR A 20 -2.71 -9.76 -5.83
C THR A 20 -2.36 -8.27 -5.64
N SER A 21 -2.31 -7.82 -4.39
CA SER A 21 -1.92 -6.43 -4.07
C SER A 21 -0.49 -6.11 -4.52
N ARG A 22 0.33 -7.14 -4.71
CA ARG A 22 1.74 -7.06 -5.16
C ARG A 22 2.06 -8.25 -6.05
N ALA A 23 3.01 -8.08 -6.96
CA ALA A 23 3.54 -9.21 -7.77
C ALA A 23 4.47 -10.11 -6.95
N LYS A 24 5.11 -9.58 -5.90
CA LYS A 24 6.01 -10.31 -4.99
C LYS A 24 5.72 -9.96 -3.54
N PHE A 25 5.84 -10.95 -2.67
CA PHE A 25 5.69 -10.84 -1.21
C PHE A 25 6.95 -11.37 -0.53
N ALA A 26 7.29 -10.86 0.64
CA ALA A 26 8.29 -11.48 1.50
C ALA A 26 7.72 -12.78 2.12
N ALA A 27 8.58 -13.76 2.37
CA ALA A 27 8.18 -15.00 3.03
C ALA A 27 7.54 -14.70 4.40
N GLY A 28 6.43 -15.38 4.67
CA GLY A 28 5.66 -15.17 5.90
C GLY A 28 4.76 -13.94 5.93
N SER A 29 4.90 -12.98 4.99
CA SER A 29 4.05 -11.79 4.95
C SER A 29 2.63 -12.12 4.49
N PRO A 30 1.59 -11.44 5.03
CA PRO A 30 0.21 -11.61 4.59
C PRO A 30 0.05 -11.33 3.08
N ILE A 31 -0.79 -12.12 2.44
CA ILE A 31 -1.06 -12.04 0.99
C ILE A 31 -2.47 -11.52 0.79
N THR A 32 -2.60 -10.29 0.29
CA THR A 32 -3.89 -9.71 -0.06
C THR A 32 -4.20 -9.97 -1.53
N VAL A 33 -5.37 -10.55 -1.75
CA VAL A 33 -5.90 -10.89 -3.08
C VAL A 33 -7.17 -10.09 -3.31
N ASN A 34 -7.22 -9.33 -4.39
CA ASN A 34 -8.39 -8.57 -4.81
C ASN A 34 -9.17 -9.37 -5.87
N PHE A 35 -10.48 -9.32 -5.81
CA PHE A 35 -11.37 -9.95 -6.78
C PHE A 35 -12.43 -8.94 -7.25
N ASN A 36 -12.88 -9.06 -8.50
CA ASN A 36 -13.89 -8.19 -9.08
C ASN A 36 -14.81 -9.00 -10.01
N ALA A 37 -16.03 -8.48 -10.19
CA ALA A 37 -17.07 -9.02 -11.05
C ALA A 37 -17.37 -10.51 -10.76
N GLY A 38 -17.28 -10.91 -9.50
CA GLY A 38 -17.69 -12.25 -9.06
C GLY A 38 -19.19 -12.46 -9.09
N PRO A 39 -19.67 -13.72 -9.02
CA PRO A 39 -21.10 -14.03 -9.00
C PRO A 39 -21.83 -13.51 -7.74
N GLY A 40 -21.11 -13.27 -6.64
CA GLY A 40 -21.69 -12.79 -5.38
C GLY A 40 -22.33 -13.89 -4.55
N ASN A 41 -21.88 -15.15 -4.67
CA ASN A 41 -22.35 -16.21 -3.79
C ASN A 41 -21.60 -16.16 -2.45
N PRO A 42 -22.27 -16.41 -1.33
CA PRO A 42 -21.62 -16.45 0.00
C PRO A 42 -20.45 -17.44 0.12
N THR A 43 -20.44 -18.45 -0.73
CA THR A 43 -19.43 -19.51 -0.79
C THR A 43 -18.47 -19.39 -1.99
N ASP A 44 -18.44 -18.23 -2.66
CA ASP A 44 -17.35 -17.91 -3.57
C ASP A 44 -16.08 -17.71 -2.74
N TRP A 45 -14.94 -18.16 -3.25
CA TRP A 45 -13.72 -18.19 -2.44
C TRP A 45 -12.44 -18.01 -3.25
N VAL A 46 -11.40 -17.61 -2.55
CA VAL A 46 -10.03 -17.47 -3.09
C VAL A 46 -9.12 -18.49 -2.43
N GLY A 47 -8.36 -19.20 -3.25
CA GLY A 47 -7.36 -20.16 -2.79
C GLY A 47 -5.97 -19.91 -3.37
N LEU A 48 -4.93 -20.20 -2.58
CA LEU A 48 -3.53 -20.13 -3.00
C LEU A 48 -2.98 -21.52 -3.28
N TYR A 49 -2.29 -21.66 -4.42
CA TYR A 49 -1.76 -22.93 -4.91
C TYR A 49 -0.33 -22.75 -5.45
N ARG A 50 0.48 -23.81 -5.37
CA ARG A 50 1.73 -23.90 -6.13
C ARG A 50 1.44 -24.26 -7.60
N PRO A 51 2.41 -24.01 -8.51
CA PRO A 51 2.23 -24.35 -9.93
C PRO A 51 2.01 -25.84 -10.23
N ASP A 52 2.50 -26.72 -9.38
CA ASP A 52 2.38 -28.16 -9.48
C ASP A 52 1.10 -28.75 -8.84
N MET A 53 0.26 -27.88 -8.25
CA MET A 53 -0.98 -28.30 -7.60
C MET A 53 -2.18 -28.12 -8.53
N THR A 54 -3.02 -29.14 -8.60
CA THR A 54 -4.29 -29.08 -9.34
C THR A 54 -5.44 -28.89 -8.36
N PRO A 55 -6.19 -27.76 -8.41
CA PRO A 55 -7.38 -27.58 -7.59
C PRO A 55 -8.41 -28.70 -7.79
N GLY A 56 -8.91 -29.23 -6.69
CA GLY A 56 -9.84 -30.36 -6.69
C GLY A 56 -9.17 -31.70 -6.44
N ASP A 57 -7.95 -31.91 -6.93
CA ASP A 57 -7.13 -33.09 -6.62
C ASP A 57 -6.42 -32.92 -5.27
N VAL A 58 -6.01 -31.68 -4.97
CA VAL A 58 -5.36 -31.30 -3.71
C VAL A 58 -6.00 -30.06 -3.13
N GLY A 59 -5.97 -29.92 -1.81
CA GLY A 59 -6.43 -28.72 -1.12
C GLY A 59 -5.54 -27.51 -1.40
N SER A 60 -6.10 -26.31 -1.29
CA SER A 60 -5.33 -25.06 -1.32
C SER A 60 -4.40 -24.95 -0.12
N LEU A 61 -3.29 -24.24 -0.28
CA LEU A 61 -2.35 -23.94 0.83
C LEU A 61 -2.99 -23.01 1.87
N LYS A 62 -3.66 -22.00 1.39
CA LYS A 62 -4.45 -21.02 2.16
C LYS A 62 -5.70 -20.68 1.37
N TRP A 63 -6.78 -20.35 2.07
CA TRP A 63 -8.02 -19.95 1.43
C TRP A 63 -8.93 -19.15 2.37
N ALA A 64 -9.82 -18.38 1.78
CA ALA A 64 -10.96 -17.76 2.45
C ALA A 64 -12.12 -17.56 1.47
N TYR A 65 -13.34 -17.49 2.02
CA TYR A 65 -14.48 -16.98 1.27
C TYR A 65 -14.32 -15.49 0.97
N VAL A 66 -15.09 -15.00 0.02
CA VAL A 66 -15.12 -13.56 -0.36
C VAL A 66 -15.41 -12.63 0.83
N SER A 67 -16.03 -13.13 1.89
CA SER A 67 -16.24 -12.43 3.16
C SER A 67 -14.96 -12.27 4.01
N GLY A 68 -13.83 -12.83 3.59
CA GLY A 68 -12.53 -12.70 4.28
C GLY A 68 -12.24 -13.76 5.33
N THR A 69 -13.14 -14.73 5.55
CA THR A 69 -12.97 -15.81 6.56
C THR A 69 -13.20 -17.18 5.96
N GLN A 70 -12.92 -18.24 6.74
CA GLN A 70 -13.25 -19.64 6.37
C GLN A 70 -14.69 -20.03 6.76
N THR A 71 -15.50 -19.06 7.18
CA THR A 71 -16.93 -19.24 7.39
C THR A 71 -17.66 -18.42 6.35
N ALA A 72 -18.61 -19.01 5.64
CA ALA A 72 -19.40 -18.30 4.65
C ALA A 72 -20.14 -17.12 5.29
N GLY A 73 -20.05 -15.97 4.65
CA GLY A 73 -20.66 -14.72 5.11
C GLY A 73 -21.47 -14.08 3.98
N ASP A 74 -21.33 -12.76 3.82
CA ASP A 74 -21.96 -12.08 2.71
C ASP A 74 -21.30 -12.45 1.38
N GLY A 75 -22.09 -12.67 0.35
CA GLY A 75 -21.61 -12.86 -1.01
C GLY A 75 -21.22 -11.50 -1.62
N LEU A 76 -19.93 -11.32 -1.88
CA LEU A 76 -19.39 -10.10 -2.46
C LEU A 76 -19.04 -10.32 -3.94
N THR A 77 -19.39 -9.38 -4.79
CA THR A 77 -18.99 -9.37 -6.21
C THR A 77 -17.59 -8.80 -6.39
N ASP A 78 -17.20 -7.88 -5.50
CA ASP A 78 -15.93 -7.16 -5.54
C ASP A 78 -15.40 -7.02 -4.13
N GLY A 79 -14.07 -7.07 -3.97
CA GLY A 79 -13.46 -6.94 -2.66
C GLY A 79 -12.04 -7.48 -2.60
N SER A 80 -11.61 -7.74 -1.38
CA SER A 80 -10.30 -8.36 -1.11
C SER A 80 -10.37 -9.34 0.05
N VAL A 81 -9.51 -10.36 -0.01
CA VAL A 81 -9.25 -11.26 1.11
C VAL A 81 -7.77 -11.21 1.44
N THR A 82 -7.44 -11.23 2.74
CA THR A 82 -6.06 -11.32 3.21
C THR A 82 -5.83 -12.69 3.82
N LEU A 83 -4.86 -13.39 3.28
CA LEU A 83 -4.49 -14.74 3.66
C LEU A 83 -3.13 -14.73 4.38
N GLU A 84 -2.91 -15.72 5.26
CA GLU A 84 -1.61 -15.88 5.91
C GLU A 84 -0.49 -16.07 4.88
N GLY A 85 0.73 -15.68 5.26
CA GLY A 85 1.91 -15.78 4.42
C GLY A 85 2.30 -17.21 4.07
N LEU A 86 3.11 -17.33 3.02
CA LEU A 86 3.66 -18.56 2.49
C LEU A 86 5.19 -18.54 2.53
N ASP A 87 5.83 -19.69 2.38
CA ASP A 87 7.26 -19.82 2.15
C ASP A 87 7.65 -19.29 0.77
N ALA A 88 8.97 -19.05 0.55
CA ALA A 88 9.48 -18.62 -0.75
C ALA A 88 9.12 -19.64 -1.87
N GLY A 89 8.69 -19.10 -3.00
CA GLY A 89 8.27 -19.88 -4.16
C GLY A 89 7.33 -19.13 -5.08
N ASP A 90 6.95 -19.77 -6.18
CA ASP A 90 5.95 -19.25 -7.11
C ASP A 90 4.57 -19.85 -6.80
N TYR A 91 3.54 -19.01 -6.97
CA TYR A 91 2.17 -19.35 -6.58
C TYR A 91 1.14 -18.78 -7.56
N PHE A 92 -0.07 -19.31 -7.41
CA PHE A 92 -1.28 -18.77 -8.03
C PHE A 92 -2.30 -18.41 -6.96
N ALA A 93 -2.96 -17.27 -7.12
CA ALA A 93 -4.22 -16.97 -6.49
C ALA A 93 -5.35 -17.28 -7.49
N ILE A 94 -6.32 -18.05 -7.07
CA ILE A 94 -7.41 -18.50 -7.92
C ILE A 94 -8.73 -18.17 -7.23
N PHE A 95 -9.62 -17.54 -7.99
CA PHE A 95 -10.99 -17.23 -7.59
C PHE A 95 -11.93 -18.33 -8.08
N PHE A 96 -12.70 -18.92 -7.18
CA PHE A 96 -13.63 -20.01 -7.44
C PHE A 96 -15.05 -19.64 -7.05
N THR A 97 -16.05 -20.35 -7.62
CA THR A 97 -17.44 -20.14 -7.29
C THR A 97 -18.02 -21.31 -6.47
N SER A 98 -18.90 -20.96 -5.52
CA SER A 98 -19.90 -21.85 -4.87
C SER A 98 -19.33 -23.13 -4.23
N ASP A 99 -18.32 -23.02 -3.35
CA ASP A 99 -17.64 -24.17 -2.71
C ASP A 99 -17.05 -25.19 -3.68
N GLY A 100 -17.09 -24.89 -4.97
CA GLY A 100 -16.60 -25.79 -6.03
C GLY A 100 -15.20 -25.36 -6.49
N TYR A 101 -14.68 -26.14 -7.43
CA TYR A 101 -13.42 -25.84 -8.11
C TYR A 101 -13.60 -25.27 -9.51
N THR A 102 -14.80 -24.72 -9.80
CA THR A 102 -15.00 -23.97 -11.04
C THR A 102 -14.26 -22.64 -10.93
N GLN A 103 -13.18 -22.52 -11.66
CA GLN A 103 -12.32 -21.36 -11.67
C GLN A 103 -13.01 -20.21 -12.41
N LEU A 104 -13.11 -19.06 -11.76
CA LEU A 104 -13.56 -17.81 -12.35
C LEU A 104 -12.38 -17.00 -12.93
N ALA A 105 -11.30 -16.87 -12.15
CA ALA A 105 -10.11 -16.14 -12.56
C ALA A 105 -8.87 -16.70 -11.85
N LYS A 106 -7.68 -16.38 -12.40
CA LYS A 106 -6.38 -16.81 -11.86
C LYS A 106 -5.32 -15.75 -12.12
N THR A 107 -4.44 -15.54 -11.15
CA THR A 107 -3.25 -14.70 -11.27
C THR A 107 -2.04 -15.37 -10.65
N SER A 108 -0.85 -15.06 -11.14
CA SER A 108 0.42 -15.54 -10.57
C SER A 108 1.06 -14.49 -9.68
N PHE A 109 1.78 -14.95 -8.67
CA PHE A 109 2.65 -14.12 -7.83
C PHE A 109 3.80 -14.97 -7.29
N SER A 110 4.83 -14.32 -6.75
CA SER A 110 5.96 -15.00 -6.11
C SER A 110 6.10 -14.58 -4.66
N VAL A 111 6.59 -15.48 -3.84
CA VAL A 111 7.06 -15.20 -2.48
C VAL A 111 8.58 -15.34 -2.50
N VAL A 112 9.29 -14.32 -2.04
CA VAL A 112 10.75 -14.30 -1.98
C VAL A 112 11.22 -14.58 -0.55
N SER A 113 12.35 -15.29 -0.40
CA SER A 113 13.01 -15.45 0.90
C SER A 113 13.51 -14.10 1.42
N GLU A 114 13.76 -14.02 2.71
CA GLU A 114 14.43 -12.85 3.30
C GLU A 114 15.80 -12.58 2.63
N ASP A 115 16.48 -13.62 2.18
CA ASP A 115 17.73 -13.51 1.40
C ASP A 115 17.56 -12.77 0.06
N GLY A 116 16.33 -12.59 -0.42
CA GLY A 116 16.00 -11.79 -1.61
C GLY A 116 15.63 -10.34 -1.33
N ILE A 117 15.64 -9.91 -0.06
CA ILE A 117 15.39 -8.53 0.35
C ILE A 117 16.72 -7.81 0.47
N PHE A 118 16.99 -6.87 -0.43
CA PHE A 118 18.20 -6.06 -0.38
C PHE A 118 18.15 -4.96 0.67
N TYR A 119 16.96 -4.47 0.97
CA TYR A 119 16.73 -3.44 1.96
C TYR A 119 15.27 -3.47 2.43
N ALA A 120 15.07 -3.26 3.72
CA ALA A 120 13.75 -3.07 4.32
C ALA A 120 13.85 -2.03 5.44
N GLU A 121 12.84 -1.19 5.56
CA GLU A 121 12.69 -0.19 6.61
C GLU A 121 11.20 -0.08 6.98
N ASN A 122 10.90 -0.10 8.27
CA ASN A 122 9.56 0.06 8.81
C ASN A 122 9.45 1.20 9.84
N PHE A 123 10.56 1.88 10.09
CA PHE A 123 10.70 3.00 11.03
C PHE A 123 10.46 2.69 12.50
N ASP A 124 10.09 1.48 12.88
CA ASP A 124 9.74 1.10 14.26
C ASP A 124 10.92 1.20 15.25
N SER A 125 12.14 1.29 14.75
CA SER A 125 13.35 1.47 15.58
C SER A 125 13.58 2.92 16.01
N LEU A 126 12.82 3.89 15.49
CA LEU A 126 13.01 5.29 15.81
C LEU A 126 12.47 5.62 17.21
N GLU A 127 13.24 6.40 17.96
CA GLU A 127 12.77 7.04 19.17
C GLU A 127 11.97 8.28 18.78
N LEU A 128 10.69 8.33 19.15
CA LEU A 128 9.83 9.49 18.94
C LEU A 128 10.12 10.59 19.97
N GLY A 129 9.97 11.83 19.55
CA GLY A 129 10.36 13.00 20.32
C GLY A 129 11.72 13.55 19.85
N PRO A 130 12.17 14.66 20.46
CA PRO A 130 11.62 15.35 21.64
C PRO A 130 10.39 16.24 21.34
N PHE A 131 9.90 16.26 20.12
CA PHE A 131 8.80 17.12 19.73
C PHE A 131 7.46 16.47 20.07
N VAL A 132 6.53 17.30 20.49
CA VAL A 132 5.13 16.93 20.78
C VAL A 132 4.27 17.94 20.04
N SER A 133 3.30 17.47 19.28
CA SER A 133 2.37 18.34 18.60
C SER A 133 1.63 19.22 19.60
N ASP A 134 1.50 20.49 19.28
CA ASP A 134 0.89 21.50 20.15
C ASP A 134 -0.52 21.91 19.67
N SER A 135 -1.02 23.01 20.16
CA SER A 135 -2.37 23.47 19.90
C SER A 135 -2.56 24.19 18.57
N GLU A 136 -1.51 24.49 17.83
CA GLU A 136 -1.61 25.20 16.57
C GLU A 136 -2.16 24.31 15.46
N SER A 137 -1.70 23.05 15.45
CA SER A 137 -2.22 21.99 14.57
C SER A 137 -3.49 21.31 15.11
N GLY A 138 -4.08 21.82 16.18
CA GLY A 138 -5.18 21.17 16.87
C GLY A 138 -4.76 20.33 18.07
N GLY A 139 -3.49 20.34 18.41
CA GLY A 139 -2.84 19.81 19.62
C GLY A 139 -3.34 18.45 20.08
N ASP A 140 -2.85 17.39 19.50
CA ASP A 140 -3.26 16.03 19.84
C ASP A 140 -2.28 15.35 20.81
N GLY A 141 -1.13 15.98 21.08
CA GLY A 141 -0.08 15.42 21.90
C GLY A 141 0.71 14.30 21.23
N THR A 142 0.69 14.20 19.90
CA THR A 142 1.48 13.21 19.16
C THR A 142 2.97 13.47 19.34
N ASP A 143 3.70 12.49 19.84
CA ASP A 143 5.16 12.52 19.86
C ASP A 143 5.70 12.28 18.44
N TRP A 144 6.63 13.13 17.99
CA TRP A 144 7.21 13.02 16.67
C TRP A 144 8.70 13.39 16.64
N THR A 145 9.38 12.97 15.57
CA THR A 145 10.78 13.31 15.32
C THR A 145 11.00 13.66 13.86
N ALA A 146 11.88 14.64 13.60
CA ALA A 146 12.39 14.95 12.27
C ALA A 146 13.67 14.17 11.95
N THR A 147 14.09 13.24 12.82
CA THR A 147 15.29 12.43 12.62
C THR A 147 14.91 11.09 12.02
N GLY A 148 15.27 10.85 10.75
CA GLY A 148 15.05 9.58 10.08
C GLY A 148 16.04 8.49 10.53
N PRO A 149 15.85 7.26 10.05
CA PRO A 149 16.79 6.15 10.30
C PRO A 149 18.21 6.50 9.81
N GLU A 150 19.21 5.76 10.31
CA GLU A 150 20.60 5.98 9.93
C GLU A 150 20.78 5.96 8.40
N GLY A 151 21.41 7.00 7.87
CA GLY A 151 21.69 7.15 6.44
C GLY A 151 20.53 7.67 5.61
N TRP A 152 19.33 7.81 6.17
CA TRP A 152 18.24 8.51 5.50
C TRP A 152 18.45 10.01 5.50
N VAL A 153 17.96 10.68 4.46
CA VAL A 153 18.11 12.13 4.29
C VAL A 153 16.75 12.75 4.04
N ILE A 154 16.41 13.73 4.87
CA ILE A 154 15.31 14.65 4.65
C ILE A 154 15.92 15.91 4.02
N ALA A 155 15.42 16.33 2.87
CA ALA A 155 15.86 17.54 2.22
C ALA A 155 14.67 18.45 1.89
N LEU A 156 14.78 19.71 2.24
CA LEU A 156 13.81 20.74 1.93
C LEU A 156 14.17 21.35 0.57
N GLY A 157 13.17 21.57 -0.27
CA GLY A 157 13.35 22.20 -1.57
C GLY A 157 13.58 23.71 -1.45
N ASP A 158 14.10 24.33 -2.50
CA ASP A 158 14.44 25.77 -2.51
C ASP A 158 13.21 26.69 -2.30
N ASP A 159 12.00 26.18 -2.54
CA ASP A 159 10.74 26.89 -2.36
C ASP A 159 9.90 26.30 -1.21
N HIS A 160 10.54 25.57 -0.29
CA HIS A 160 9.92 25.06 0.92
C HIS A 160 9.76 26.16 1.97
N GLY A 161 8.67 26.07 2.73
CA GLY A 161 8.37 27.01 3.81
C GLY A 161 7.63 28.26 3.38
N PRO A 162 7.30 29.14 4.34
CA PRO A 162 6.76 30.46 4.08
C PRO A 162 7.84 31.39 3.52
N THR A 163 7.44 32.32 2.67
CA THR A 163 8.35 33.30 2.08
C THR A 163 8.44 34.60 2.89
N ALA A 164 7.58 34.78 3.91
CA ALA A 164 7.56 35.94 4.77
C ALA A 164 8.44 35.75 6.00
N ASP A 165 9.30 36.71 6.29
CA ASP A 165 10.14 36.71 7.48
C ASP A 165 9.30 36.66 8.77
N GLY A 166 9.61 35.69 9.64
CA GLY A 166 9.00 35.55 10.96
C GLY A 166 7.69 34.77 11.00
N ASP A 167 7.37 34.04 9.94
CA ASP A 167 6.20 33.17 9.84
C ASP A 167 6.62 31.71 9.65
N ASP A 168 7.45 31.21 10.53
CA ASP A 168 8.02 29.86 10.44
C ASP A 168 6.95 28.78 10.73
N VAL A 169 7.05 27.67 10.02
CA VAL A 169 6.32 26.44 10.36
C VAL A 169 7.08 25.73 11.46
N VAL A 170 6.41 25.45 12.58
CA VAL A 170 7.05 24.90 13.78
C VAL A 170 6.81 23.39 13.97
N GLU A 171 5.79 22.85 13.32
CA GLU A 171 5.43 21.44 13.37
C GLU A 171 5.50 20.81 11.99
N PHE A 172 5.95 19.56 11.93
CA PHE A 172 6.01 18.77 10.70
C PHE A 172 6.73 19.47 9.53
N ASP A 173 7.77 20.28 9.87
CA ASP A 173 8.60 20.97 8.88
C ASP A 173 9.41 19.97 8.05
N GLY A 174 8.87 19.57 6.91
CA GLY A 174 9.38 18.50 6.08
C GLY A 174 8.85 17.12 6.50
N TRP A 175 9.53 16.07 6.04
CA TRP A 175 9.17 14.71 6.42
C TRP A 175 9.46 14.47 7.91
N THR A 176 8.48 13.88 8.60
CA THR A 176 8.55 13.56 10.03
C THR A 176 8.17 12.11 10.28
N PHE A 177 8.44 11.63 11.49
CA PHE A 177 8.12 10.26 11.89
C PHE A 177 7.32 10.29 13.19
N LEU A 178 6.23 9.53 13.23
CA LEU A 178 5.29 9.50 14.35
C LEU A 178 4.53 8.17 14.42
N ASP A 179 3.93 7.88 15.56
CA ASP A 179 2.91 6.83 15.67
C ASP A 179 1.57 7.41 15.21
N PRO A 180 0.89 6.80 14.23
CA PRO A 180 -0.33 7.35 13.66
C PRO A 180 -1.54 7.35 14.60
N ALA A 181 -1.48 6.68 15.75
CA ALA A 181 -2.65 6.46 16.59
C ALA A 181 -3.29 7.76 17.08
N SER A 182 -2.49 8.70 17.59
CA SER A 182 -2.98 10.03 18.00
C SER A 182 -3.21 10.93 16.79
N TRP A 183 -2.24 11.01 15.89
CA TRP A 183 -2.29 11.87 14.71
C TRP A 183 -3.50 11.62 13.80
N THR A 184 -3.93 10.35 13.61
CA THR A 184 -5.12 10.02 12.82
C THR A 184 -6.45 10.21 13.58
N ALA A 185 -6.41 10.26 14.91
CA ALA A 185 -7.62 10.36 15.76
C ALA A 185 -8.13 11.79 15.90
N THR A 186 -7.29 12.78 15.68
CA THR A 186 -7.53 14.19 15.98
C THR A 186 -7.43 15.08 14.74
N ALA A 187 -7.52 16.37 14.90
CA ALA A 187 -7.36 17.40 13.89
C ALA A 187 -8.22 17.30 12.61
N GLY A 188 -9.05 16.29 12.44
CA GLY A 188 -9.92 16.13 11.26
C GLY A 188 -9.13 15.86 9.99
N GLN A 189 -8.93 16.84 9.13
CA GLN A 189 -8.12 16.84 7.89
C GLN A 189 -8.14 15.53 7.05
N GLY A 190 -9.10 14.65 7.30
CA GLY A 190 -9.16 13.35 6.63
C GLY A 190 -8.11 12.33 7.07
N ARG A 191 -7.33 12.61 8.10
CA ARG A 191 -6.25 11.76 8.64
C ARG A 191 -6.72 10.35 9.01
N ALA A 192 -7.97 10.17 9.41
CA ALA A 192 -8.55 8.85 9.67
C ALA A 192 -8.55 7.90 8.43
N GLY A 193 -8.39 8.45 7.23
CA GLY A 193 -8.21 7.68 6.00
C GLY A 193 -6.81 7.09 5.81
N PHE A 194 -5.83 7.47 6.63
CA PHE A 194 -4.45 6.98 6.56
C PHE A 194 -4.33 5.66 7.32
N THR A 195 -4.70 4.57 6.68
CA THR A 195 -4.88 3.23 7.29
C THR A 195 -3.82 2.22 6.88
N LYS A 196 -2.83 2.61 6.07
CA LYS A 196 -1.85 1.68 5.51
C LYS A 196 -0.61 1.47 6.37
N GLY A 197 -0.30 2.40 7.26
CA GLY A 197 0.82 2.30 8.17
C GLY A 197 0.43 1.69 9.51
N THR A 198 1.36 0.97 10.13
CA THR A 198 1.29 0.48 11.51
C THR A 198 2.65 0.71 12.17
N GLY A 199 2.68 0.94 13.47
CA GLY A 199 3.90 1.35 14.16
C GLY A 199 4.30 2.77 13.78
N VAL A 200 5.58 3.06 13.74
CA VAL A 200 6.08 4.39 13.30
C VAL A 200 5.95 4.53 11.80
N ILE A 201 5.43 5.66 11.35
CA ILE A 201 5.27 5.99 9.93
C ILE A 201 6.00 7.27 9.57
N ALA A 202 6.42 7.39 8.31
CA ALA A 202 6.91 8.65 7.75
C ALA A 202 5.73 9.45 7.20
N VAL A 203 5.63 10.72 7.59
CA VAL A 203 4.54 11.62 7.20
C VAL A 203 5.12 12.88 6.55
N GLY A 204 4.53 13.29 5.44
CA GLY A 204 4.68 14.63 4.88
C GLY A 204 3.32 15.32 5.05
N ASP A 205 3.21 16.18 6.04
CA ASP A 205 1.98 16.91 6.33
C ASP A 205 2.11 18.36 5.88
N SER A 206 1.23 18.77 5.01
CA SER A 206 1.22 20.14 4.47
C SER A 206 0.19 21.06 5.12
N ASP A 207 -0.50 20.58 6.15
CA ASP A 207 -1.56 21.31 6.85
C ASP A 207 -1.05 22.62 7.45
N GLU A 208 0.12 22.56 8.09
CA GLU A 208 0.77 23.71 8.70
C GLU A 208 1.16 24.83 7.71
N TYR A 209 1.15 24.52 6.41
CA TYR A 209 1.58 25.44 5.36
C TYR A 209 0.43 26.19 4.73
N ASP A 210 -0.81 25.71 4.80
CA ASP A 210 -1.94 26.33 4.11
C ASP A 210 -2.44 27.62 4.80
N ASP A 211 -2.16 27.78 6.07
CA ASP A 211 -2.44 28.99 6.87
C ASP A 211 -1.38 30.08 6.73
N LYS A 212 -0.26 29.81 6.06
CA LYS A 212 0.87 30.75 5.91
C LYS A 212 0.89 31.37 4.52
N VAL A 213 1.33 32.61 4.45
CA VAL A 213 1.39 33.36 3.19
C VAL A 213 2.47 32.79 2.28
N ASP A 214 2.06 32.37 1.08
CA ASP A 214 2.94 31.79 0.05
C ASP A 214 3.76 30.57 0.54
N ALA A 215 3.31 29.91 1.60
CA ALA A 215 3.99 28.75 2.12
C ALA A 215 3.79 27.51 1.23
N LYS A 216 4.81 26.68 1.18
CA LYS A 216 4.80 25.44 0.41
C LYS A 216 5.50 24.31 1.16
N PHE A 217 4.85 23.18 1.22
CA PHE A 217 5.50 21.95 1.58
C PHE A 217 6.25 21.39 0.37
N ASN A 218 7.57 21.50 0.34
CA ASN A 218 8.42 20.88 -0.66
C ASN A 218 9.56 20.15 0.04
N SER A 219 9.39 18.87 0.28
CA SER A 219 10.35 18.05 1.01
C SER A 219 10.51 16.68 0.35
N SER A 220 11.70 16.15 0.41
CA SER A 220 12.01 14.79 -0.04
C SER A 220 12.59 13.94 1.09
N LEU A 221 12.24 12.67 1.08
CA LEU A 221 12.79 11.65 1.96
C LEU A 221 13.55 10.64 1.11
N SER A 222 14.85 10.47 1.35
CA SER A 222 15.70 9.59 0.57
C SER A 222 16.30 8.49 1.43
N THR A 223 16.32 7.27 0.91
CA THR A 223 17.02 6.14 1.54
C THR A 223 18.54 6.32 1.46
N PRO A 224 19.33 5.63 2.30
CA PRO A 224 20.76 5.44 2.03
C PRO A 224 20.95 4.71 0.69
N ALA A 225 22.20 4.70 0.22
CA ALA A 225 22.56 3.87 -0.92
C ALA A 225 22.34 2.39 -0.59
N ILE A 226 21.59 1.69 -1.41
CA ILE A 226 21.26 0.27 -1.23
C ILE A 226 22.18 -0.54 -2.15
N ASP A 227 22.96 -1.46 -1.58
CA ASP A 227 23.75 -2.42 -2.36
C ASP A 227 22.81 -3.47 -2.97
N ILE A 228 22.67 -3.41 -4.28
CA ILE A 228 21.90 -4.35 -5.09
C ILE A 228 22.79 -5.28 -5.91
N SER A 229 24.10 -5.38 -5.58
CA SER A 229 25.00 -6.32 -6.21
C SER A 229 24.49 -7.74 -5.99
N GLY A 230 24.33 -8.50 -7.03
CA GLY A 230 23.70 -9.83 -6.99
C GLY A 230 22.23 -9.86 -7.39
N ALA A 231 21.57 -8.72 -7.58
CA ALA A 231 20.25 -8.69 -8.19
C ALA A 231 20.33 -9.02 -9.69
N ALA A 232 19.47 -9.88 -10.16
CA ALA A 232 19.34 -10.13 -11.60
C ALA A 232 18.75 -8.89 -12.29
N ALA A 233 19.19 -8.62 -13.53
CA ALA A 233 18.66 -7.50 -14.30
C ALA A 233 17.12 -7.58 -14.44
N GLY A 234 16.42 -6.52 -14.10
CA GLY A 234 14.96 -6.43 -14.14
C GLY A 234 14.23 -7.21 -13.03
N SER A 235 14.93 -7.69 -12.00
CA SER A 235 14.32 -8.43 -10.90
C SER A 235 13.97 -7.56 -9.68
N LEU A 236 14.48 -6.35 -9.60
CA LEU A 236 14.25 -5.47 -8.45
C LEU A 236 12.80 -4.96 -8.44
N ILE A 237 12.22 -4.98 -7.27
CA ILE A 237 10.90 -4.42 -7.00
C ILE A 237 11.00 -3.59 -5.74
N LEU A 238 10.54 -2.34 -5.82
CA LEU A 238 10.25 -1.51 -4.67
C LEU A 238 8.79 -1.74 -4.28
N THR A 239 8.56 -2.06 -3.02
CA THR A 239 7.21 -2.09 -2.42
C THR A 239 7.17 -1.16 -1.22
N TYR A 240 6.09 -0.43 -1.07
CA TYR A 240 5.81 0.41 0.10
C TYR A 240 4.31 0.53 0.31
N ASP A 241 3.90 0.73 1.53
CA ASP A 241 2.53 1.09 1.85
C ASP A 241 2.42 2.60 1.94
N SER A 242 1.37 3.17 1.38
CA SER A 242 1.11 4.60 1.44
C SER A 242 -0.37 4.90 1.59
N SER A 243 -0.66 5.96 2.31
CA SER A 243 -1.96 6.63 2.32
C SER A 243 -1.78 8.02 1.74
N TRP A 244 -2.73 8.47 0.96
CA TRP A 244 -2.67 9.75 0.26
C TRP A 244 -4.02 10.47 0.35
N ARG A 245 -4.02 11.70 0.81
CA ARG A 245 -5.17 12.59 0.72
C ARG A 245 -5.10 13.36 -0.59
N GLN A 246 -6.14 13.26 -1.39
CA GLN A 246 -6.22 13.94 -2.68
C GLN A 246 -6.48 15.43 -2.49
N GLU A 247 -5.47 16.22 -2.70
CA GLU A 247 -5.50 17.68 -2.77
C GLU A 247 -4.62 18.15 -3.95
N PRO A 248 -4.47 19.43 -4.23
CA PRO A 248 -3.63 19.88 -5.35
C PRO A 248 -2.13 19.76 -5.05
N GLN A 249 -1.70 18.63 -4.49
CA GLN A 249 -0.30 18.30 -4.25
C GLN A 249 0.20 17.29 -5.28
N ASN A 250 1.53 17.16 -5.37
CA ASN A 250 2.21 16.19 -6.20
C ASN A 250 3.13 15.32 -5.35
N GLY A 251 2.91 14.01 -5.33
CA GLY A 251 3.84 13.03 -4.79
C GLY A 251 4.59 12.32 -5.91
N LYS A 252 5.89 12.08 -5.72
CA LYS A 252 6.73 11.34 -6.67
C LYS A 252 7.58 10.33 -5.94
N VAL A 253 7.72 9.14 -6.52
CA VAL A 253 8.77 8.19 -6.13
C VAL A 253 9.82 8.18 -7.24
N THR A 254 11.07 8.36 -6.88
CA THR A 254 12.19 8.38 -7.83
C THR A 254 13.25 7.40 -7.41
N VAL A 255 13.95 6.82 -8.37
CA VAL A 255 15.08 5.92 -8.14
C VAL A 255 16.28 6.44 -8.93
N ALA A 256 17.45 6.48 -8.29
CA ALA A 256 18.72 6.77 -8.95
C ALA A 256 19.65 5.55 -8.82
N PHE A 257 20.35 5.20 -9.89
CA PHE A 257 21.34 4.15 -9.90
C PHE A 257 22.75 4.74 -10.03
N ASP A 258 23.68 4.29 -9.19
CA ASP A 258 25.10 4.68 -9.22
C ASP A 258 25.34 6.20 -9.28
N GLY A 259 24.51 6.98 -8.61
CA GLY A 259 24.58 8.44 -8.62
C GLY A 259 24.17 9.09 -9.95
N GLY A 260 23.54 8.34 -10.83
CA GLY A 260 22.98 8.85 -12.09
C GLY A 260 21.73 9.70 -11.88
N ALA A 261 21.15 10.19 -12.98
CA ALA A 261 19.88 10.94 -12.93
C ALA A 261 18.75 10.05 -12.38
N ALA A 262 17.93 10.63 -11.49
CA ALA A 262 16.76 9.95 -10.96
C ALA A 262 15.72 9.73 -12.06
N VAL A 263 15.07 8.58 -12.03
CA VAL A 263 13.93 8.21 -12.88
C VAL A 263 12.68 8.08 -12.01
N THR A 264 11.54 8.47 -12.56
CA THR A 264 10.23 8.45 -11.88
C THR A 264 9.41 7.29 -12.40
#